data_68604cd5c9d6e665d30f49647625a67d
#
_entry.id   68604cd5c9d6e665d30f49647625a67d
#
_cell.length_a   1.000
_cell.length_b   1.000
_cell.length_c   1.000
_cell.angle_alpha   90.00
_cell.angle_beta   90.00
_cell.angle_gamma   90.00
#
_symmetry.space_group_name_H-M   'P 1'
#
loop_
_entity.id
_entity.type
_entity.pdbx_description
1 polymer ?
#
loop_
_entity_poly.entity_id
_entity_poly.type
_entity_poly.pdbx_seq_one_letter_code
_entity_poly.pdbx_strand_id
1 'polypeptide(L)'
;MRHLPALALCAVLLSACQTPTASAPPAPPPEQAYPGVTPSTFHMPTGGGCSGEIARFQAVLDNDVAIGHTTKSVHDRATADLDHARATCSGGNEGAALGQLHAVKTKFGYPG
;
A
#
# COMPACT_ATOMS: atom_id res chain seq x y z
N MET A 1 -32.75 61.45 -43.43
CA MET A 1 -33.81 60.82 -42.64
C MET A 1 -33.24 59.43 -42.24
N ARG A 2 -32.52 59.30 -41.21
CA ARG A 2 -32.78 59.18 -39.79
C ARG A 2 -33.77 58.03 -39.47
N HIS A 3 -33.31 56.85 -39.28
CA HIS A 3 -33.91 55.88 -38.38
C HIS A 3 -32.81 54.99 -37.77
N LEU A 4 -32.55 55.17 -36.49
CA LEU A 4 -31.87 54.22 -35.64
C LEU A 4 -32.86 53.11 -35.28
N PRO A 5 -32.41 51.87 -35.16
CA PRO A 5 -33.11 50.95 -34.32
C PRO A 5 -32.25 50.61 -33.09
N ALA A 6 -32.94 50.48 -31.97
CA ALA A 6 -32.49 50.24 -30.65
C ALA A 6 -31.78 48.90 -30.51
N LEU A 7 -30.62 48.92 -29.83
CA LEU A 7 -29.96 47.72 -29.30
C LEU A 7 -30.76 47.19 -28.11
N ALA A 8 -31.32 46.00 -28.26
CA ALA A 8 -31.85 45.23 -27.17
C ALA A 8 -30.69 44.43 -26.50
N LEU A 9 -30.31 44.85 -25.31
CA LEU A 9 -29.33 44.20 -24.47
C LEU A 9 -29.99 43.02 -23.77
N CYS A 10 -29.78 41.79 -24.25
CA CYS A 10 -30.17 40.58 -23.53
C CYS A 10 -29.07 40.24 -22.51
N ALA A 11 -29.28 40.62 -21.25
CA ALA A 11 -28.48 40.18 -20.14
C ALA A 11 -28.82 38.71 -19.80
N VAL A 12 -27.96 37.79 -20.18
CA VAL A 12 -28.05 36.39 -19.78
C VAL A 12 -27.44 36.26 -18.37
N LEU A 13 -28.32 36.12 -17.38
CA LEU A 13 -27.93 35.78 -16.02
C LEU A 13 -27.55 34.31 -15.99
N LEU A 14 -26.23 33.99 -16.02
CA LEU A 14 -25.73 32.67 -15.67
C LEU A 14 -25.81 32.52 -14.16
N SER A 15 -26.84 31.84 -13.67
CA SER A 15 -26.90 31.34 -12.32
C SER A 15 -25.88 30.22 -12.18
N ALA A 16 -24.72 30.53 -11.63
CA ALA A 16 -23.73 29.51 -11.21
C ALA A 16 -24.31 28.73 -10.03
N CYS A 17 -24.77 27.52 -10.28
CA CYS A 17 -25.05 26.55 -9.22
C CYS A 17 -23.72 26.18 -8.57
N GLN A 18 -23.38 26.86 -7.48
CA GLN A 18 -22.29 26.44 -6.61
C GLN A 18 -22.80 25.24 -5.80
N THR A 19 -22.42 24.04 -6.21
CA THR A 19 -22.57 22.86 -5.36
C THR A 19 -21.65 23.05 -4.15
N PRO A 20 -22.18 22.96 -2.92
CA PRO A 20 -21.32 22.99 -1.74
C PRO A 20 -20.37 21.79 -1.82
N THR A 21 -19.09 22.06 -1.96
CA THR A 21 -18.06 21.04 -1.84
C THR A 21 -18.08 20.56 -0.39
N ALA A 22 -18.66 19.39 -0.16
CA ALA A 22 -18.60 18.76 1.16
C ALA A 22 -17.12 18.61 1.51
N SER A 23 -16.65 19.30 2.55
CA SER A 23 -15.31 19.12 3.08
C SER A 23 -15.18 17.65 3.49
N ALA A 24 -14.17 16.96 2.96
CA ALA A 24 -13.86 15.61 3.39
C ALA A 24 -13.67 15.60 4.91
N PRO A 25 -14.17 14.59 5.63
CA PRO A 25 -13.92 14.48 7.07
C PRO A 25 -12.41 14.53 7.33
N PRO A 26 -11.97 15.18 8.42
CA PRO A 26 -10.56 15.21 8.78
C PRO A 26 -10.02 13.80 8.85
N ALA A 27 -8.81 13.60 8.30
CA ALA A 27 -8.13 12.31 8.38
C ALA A 27 -7.99 11.92 9.86
N PRO A 28 -8.23 10.64 10.21
CA PRO A 28 -8.02 10.18 11.58
C PRO A 28 -6.57 10.48 12.00
N PRO A 29 -6.35 10.79 13.30
CA PRO A 29 -5.01 11.00 13.83
C PRO A 29 -4.13 9.77 13.47
N PRO A 30 -2.82 9.98 13.22
CA PRO A 30 -1.93 8.84 13.00
C PRO A 30 -1.99 7.92 14.21
N GLU A 31 -2.26 6.66 13.97
CA GLU A 31 -2.29 5.64 15.02
C GLU A 31 -0.92 5.58 15.68
N GLN A 32 -0.89 5.74 16.99
CA GLN A 32 0.35 5.61 17.75
C GLN A 32 0.78 4.14 17.69
N ALA A 33 1.98 3.90 17.18
CA ALA A 33 2.57 2.56 17.19
C ALA A 33 2.87 2.15 18.63
N TYR A 34 2.11 1.22 19.17
CA TYR A 34 2.42 0.58 20.45
C TYR A 34 3.39 -0.58 20.21
N PRO A 35 4.46 -0.72 21.01
CA PRO A 35 5.35 -1.87 20.92
C PRO A 35 4.59 -3.20 20.99
N GLY A 36 4.84 -4.08 20.03
CA GLY A 36 4.22 -5.40 19.98
C GLY A 36 2.79 -5.44 19.40
N VAL A 37 2.25 -4.32 18.93
CA VAL A 37 0.89 -4.25 18.37
C VAL A 37 0.96 -3.88 16.90
N THR A 38 0.44 -4.75 16.03
CA THR A 38 0.28 -4.45 14.60
C THR A 38 -0.73 -3.31 14.42
N PRO A 39 -0.36 -2.22 13.72
CA PRO A 39 -1.27 -1.08 13.47
C PRO A 39 -2.51 -1.49 12.68
N SER A 40 -3.64 -0.83 12.90
CA SER A 40 -4.86 -1.03 12.11
C SER A 40 -4.68 -0.64 10.62
N THR A 41 -3.67 0.16 10.33
CA THR A 41 -3.27 0.56 8.97
C THR A 41 -2.44 -0.51 8.24
N PHE A 42 -2.03 -1.58 8.92
CA PHE A 42 -1.32 -2.68 8.28
C PHE A 42 -2.25 -3.45 7.35
N HIS A 43 -1.83 -3.59 6.10
CA HIS A 43 -2.56 -4.36 5.09
C HIS A 43 -1.64 -5.40 4.48
N MET A 44 -2.11 -6.65 4.47
CA MET A 44 -1.41 -7.73 3.81
C MET A 44 -1.45 -7.54 2.29
N PRO A 45 -0.31 -7.60 1.56
CA PRO A 45 -0.32 -7.53 0.12
C PRO A 45 -1.19 -8.61 -0.51
N THR A 46 -1.90 -8.24 -1.57
CA THR A 46 -2.68 -9.16 -2.41
C THR A 46 -1.82 -9.68 -3.57
N GLY A 47 -2.22 -10.76 -4.17
CA GLY A 47 -1.52 -11.37 -5.31
C GLY A 47 -1.34 -12.86 -5.12
N GLY A 48 -1.17 -13.58 -6.24
CA GLY A 48 -0.99 -15.03 -6.27
C GLY A 48 0.45 -15.44 -6.56
N GLY A 49 0.69 -16.74 -6.53
CA GLY A 49 1.95 -17.36 -6.89
C GLY A 49 3.11 -16.99 -5.93
N CYS A 50 4.32 -17.35 -6.33
CA CYS A 50 5.50 -17.11 -5.50
C CYS A 50 5.74 -15.62 -5.20
N SER A 51 5.44 -14.72 -6.13
CA SER A 51 5.61 -13.29 -5.92
C SER A 51 4.68 -12.76 -4.83
N GLY A 52 3.41 -13.17 -4.83
CA GLY A 52 2.43 -12.78 -3.81
C GLY A 52 2.79 -13.33 -2.42
N GLU A 53 3.20 -14.60 -2.34
CA GLU A 53 3.61 -15.22 -1.08
C GLU A 53 4.86 -14.55 -0.49
N ILE A 54 5.86 -14.25 -1.31
CA ILE A 54 7.07 -13.55 -0.88
C ILE A 54 6.74 -12.13 -0.42
N ALA A 55 5.87 -11.41 -1.15
CA ALA A 55 5.45 -10.07 -0.76
C ALA A 55 4.73 -10.06 0.59
N ARG A 56 3.86 -11.03 0.86
CA ARG A 56 3.18 -11.17 2.16
C ARG A 56 4.16 -11.40 3.29
N PHE A 57 5.12 -12.28 3.10
CA PHE A 57 6.11 -12.54 4.14
C PHE A 57 7.03 -11.34 4.38
N GLN A 58 7.42 -10.60 3.33
CA GLN A 58 8.15 -9.35 3.52
C GLN A 58 7.35 -8.34 4.35
N ALA A 59 6.05 -8.20 4.09
CA ALA A 59 5.20 -7.29 4.85
C ALA A 59 5.12 -7.68 6.34
N VAL A 60 5.12 -8.99 6.65
CA VAL A 60 5.20 -9.48 8.04
C VAL A 60 6.53 -9.09 8.67
N LEU A 61 7.67 -9.32 7.98
CA LEU A 61 9.00 -8.95 8.48
C LEU A 61 9.11 -7.45 8.76
N ASP A 62 8.60 -6.62 7.84
CA ASP A 62 8.62 -5.16 7.97
C ASP A 62 7.76 -4.68 9.15
N ASN A 63 6.58 -5.28 9.33
CA ASN A 63 5.74 -5.00 10.48
C ASN A 63 6.42 -5.43 11.78
N ASP A 64 6.98 -6.63 11.84
CA ASP A 64 7.58 -7.19 13.05
C ASP A 64 8.78 -6.38 13.53
N VAL A 65 9.62 -5.86 12.64
CA VAL A 65 10.71 -4.96 13.02
C VAL A 65 10.18 -3.61 13.47
N ALA A 66 9.13 -3.09 12.83
CA ALA A 66 8.53 -1.81 13.18
C ALA A 66 7.91 -1.81 14.59
N ILE A 67 7.29 -2.91 14.99
CA ILE A 67 6.65 -3.05 16.31
C ILE A 67 7.55 -3.70 17.37
N GLY A 68 8.79 -4.06 17.02
CA GLY A 68 9.76 -4.62 17.95
C GLY A 68 9.63 -6.12 18.22
N HIS A 69 8.89 -6.86 17.41
CA HIS A 69 8.80 -8.32 17.50
C HIS A 69 10.07 -9.01 16.98
N THR A 70 10.80 -8.36 16.10
CA THR A 70 12.09 -8.84 15.63
C THR A 70 13.13 -7.72 15.63
N THR A 71 14.40 -8.08 15.56
CA THR A 71 15.48 -7.09 15.48
C THR A 71 15.77 -6.70 14.02
N LYS A 72 16.33 -5.50 13.83
CA LYS A 72 16.78 -5.07 12.50
C LYS A 72 17.76 -6.07 11.88
N SER A 73 18.66 -6.64 12.66
CA SER A 73 19.63 -7.62 12.17
C SER A 73 18.97 -8.91 11.66
N VAL A 74 17.92 -9.38 12.31
CA VAL A 74 17.13 -10.54 11.84
C VAL A 74 16.35 -10.16 10.57
N HIS A 75 15.66 -9.02 10.58
CA HIS A 75 14.95 -8.49 9.41
C HIS A 75 15.85 -8.41 8.17
N ASP A 76 17.02 -7.79 8.30
CA ASP A 76 17.94 -7.59 7.17
C ASP A 76 18.44 -8.94 6.59
N ARG A 77 18.74 -9.90 7.46
CA ARG A 77 19.17 -11.25 7.01
C ARG A 77 18.03 -12.03 6.35
N ALA A 78 16.83 -11.97 6.92
CA ALA A 78 15.68 -12.63 6.33
C ALA A 78 15.31 -12.02 4.96
N THR A 79 15.37 -10.69 4.84
CA THR A 79 15.16 -9.98 3.58
C THR A 79 16.20 -10.39 2.52
N ALA A 80 17.49 -10.48 2.90
CA ALA A 80 18.53 -10.93 1.98
C ALA A 80 18.29 -12.37 1.48
N ASP A 81 17.86 -13.27 2.37
CA ASP A 81 17.50 -14.64 1.96
C ASP A 81 16.26 -14.66 1.06
N LEU A 82 15.27 -13.78 1.32
CA LEU A 82 14.10 -13.62 0.43
C LEU A 82 14.45 -13.10 -0.97
N ASP A 83 15.51 -12.31 -1.12
CA ASP A 83 15.96 -11.83 -2.43
C ASP A 83 16.35 -12.99 -3.36
N HIS A 84 16.90 -14.07 -2.81
CA HIS A 84 17.15 -15.30 -3.57
C HIS A 84 15.85 -15.95 -4.04
N ALA A 85 14.84 -16.03 -3.18
CA ALA A 85 13.52 -16.55 -3.56
C ALA A 85 12.84 -15.66 -4.62
N ARG A 86 12.98 -14.32 -4.53
CA ARG A 86 12.47 -13.39 -5.54
C ARG A 86 13.13 -13.61 -6.89
N ALA A 87 14.45 -13.75 -6.93
CA ALA A 87 15.18 -14.00 -8.17
C ALA A 87 14.73 -15.33 -8.82
N THR A 88 14.56 -16.39 -8.03
CA THR A 88 14.07 -17.69 -8.50
C THR A 88 12.65 -17.60 -9.01
N CYS A 89 11.77 -16.85 -8.33
CA CYS A 89 10.40 -16.57 -8.72
C CYS A 89 10.34 -15.82 -10.07
N SER A 90 11.13 -14.76 -10.20
CA SER A 90 11.23 -13.96 -11.43
C SER A 90 11.78 -14.78 -12.61
N GLY A 91 12.59 -15.79 -12.34
CA GLY A 91 13.06 -16.74 -13.34
C GLY A 91 12.03 -17.79 -13.77
N GLY A 92 10.81 -17.74 -13.22
CA GLY A 92 9.72 -18.65 -13.59
C GLY A 92 9.72 -19.99 -12.86
N ASN A 93 10.62 -20.18 -11.87
CA ASN A 93 10.67 -21.43 -11.08
C ASN A 93 9.88 -21.28 -9.78
N GLU A 94 8.56 -21.31 -9.89
CA GLU A 94 7.64 -21.07 -8.76
C GLU A 94 7.86 -22.07 -7.61
N GLY A 95 7.94 -23.36 -7.93
CA GLY A 95 8.10 -24.41 -6.92
C GLY A 95 9.38 -24.25 -6.11
N ALA A 96 10.51 -23.95 -6.77
CA ALA A 96 11.78 -23.72 -6.10
C ALA A 96 11.73 -22.43 -5.24
N ALA A 97 11.10 -21.35 -5.76
CA ALA A 97 10.94 -20.10 -5.02
C ALA A 97 10.12 -20.28 -3.74
N LEU A 98 9.00 -21.03 -3.82
CA LEU A 98 8.18 -21.37 -2.65
C LEU A 98 8.93 -22.23 -1.64
N GLY A 99 9.73 -23.18 -2.11
CA GLY A 99 10.62 -23.98 -1.25
C GLY A 99 11.67 -23.12 -0.52
N GLN A 100 12.26 -22.15 -1.22
CA GLN A 100 13.19 -21.18 -0.62
C GLN A 100 12.48 -20.29 0.40
N LEU A 101 11.29 -19.79 0.09
CA LEU A 101 10.48 -19.01 1.03
C LEU A 101 10.18 -19.81 2.31
N HIS A 102 9.78 -21.08 2.18
CA HIS A 102 9.54 -21.96 3.32
C HIS A 102 10.80 -22.13 4.18
N ALA A 103 11.96 -22.34 3.55
CA ALA A 103 13.23 -22.44 4.24
C ALA A 103 13.59 -21.15 5.00
N VAL A 104 13.34 -19.98 4.43
CA VAL A 104 13.56 -18.69 5.10
C VAL A 104 12.64 -18.56 6.31
N LYS A 105 11.34 -18.82 6.16
CA LYS A 105 10.40 -18.79 7.27
C LYS A 105 10.86 -19.67 8.43
N THR A 106 11.20 -20.94 8.15
CA THR A 106 11.67 -21.89 9.15
C THR A 106 12.96 -21.43 9.84
N LYS A 107 13.92 -20.92 9.05
CA LYS A 107 15.21 -20.44 9.55
C LYS A 107 15.07 -19.30 10.57
N PHE A 108 14.08 -18.43 10.37
CA PHE A 108 13.85 -17.27 11.23
C PHE A 108 12.70 -17.45 12.22
N GLY A 109 12.15 -18.66 12.37
CA GLY A 109 11.16 -19.01 13.39
C GLY A 109 9.72 -18.63 13.04
N TYR A 110 9.44 -18.39 11.78
CA TYR A 110 8.07 -18.16 11.30
C TYR A 110 7.39 -19.47 10.90
N PRO A 111 6.05 -19.56 11.07
CA PRO A 111 5.32 -20.74 10.60
C PRO A 111 5.41 -20.86 9.08
N GLY A 112 5.59 -22.10 8.60
CA GLY A 112 5.73 -22.43 7.19
C GLY A 112 4.45 -22.42 6.40
#